data_9ad9dd490b726dc11f951ec9b69e4260
#
_entry.id   9ad9dd490b726dc11f951ec9b69e4260
#
_cell.length_a   1.000
_cell.length_b   1.000
_cell.length_c   1.000
_cell.angle_alpha   90.00
_cell.angle_beta   90.00
_cell.angle_gamma   90.00
#
_symmetry.space_group_name_H-M   'P 1'
#
loop_
_entity.id
_entity.type
_entity.pdbx_description
1 polymer ?
#
loop_
_entity_poly.entity_id
_entity_poly.type
_entity_poly.pdbx_seq_one_letter_code
_entity_poly.pdbx_strand_id
1 'polypeptide(L)'
;DQRMSRGLGDVYKRQIIFENGSIIRLTLSFDVIAHQRNHIELYGTKGSMIVPDPNMFGGSVYVCKKLGSPWKEFKTNQMPLGKINIRTQSSRANESPTNANYRGVGLAEMAYCIDKKKIHRCNGEVSLHVLDLIQSTMQSAKTNKPIRLSTTCKIPKLFINKEINKLMR
;
A
#
# COMPACT_ATOMS: atom_id res chain seq x y z
N ASP A 1 -17.11 -2.29 21.43
CA ASP A 1 -16.89 -1.65 20.12
C ASP A 1 -17.04 -0.14 20.29
N GLN A 2 -16.01 0.49 20.87
CA GLN A 2 -15.99 1.94 21.01
C GLN A 2 -15.59 2.56 19.67
N ARG A 3 -16.53 2.67 18.78
CA ARG A 3 -16.45 3.68 17.73
C ARG A 3 -16.57 5.04 18.40
N MET A 4 -15.45 5.60 18.78
CA MET A 4 -15.44 6.99 19.19
C MET A 4 -15.85 7.80 17.96
N SER A 5 -17.05 8.37 18.00
CA SER A 5 -17.48 9.44 17.11
C SER A 5 -16.45 10.57 17.23
N ARG A 6 -15.69 10.77 16.20
CA ARG A 6 -14.52 11.65 16.26
C ARG A 6 -14.74 12.74 15.24
N GLY A 7 -15.60 13.60 15.47
CA GLY A 7 -15.92 14.77 14.67
C GLY A 7 -14.95 15.14 13.52
N LEU A 8 -15.05 16.33 13.00
CA LEU A 8 -14.23 16.83 11.86
C LEU A 8 -12.70 16.72 12.05
N GLY A 9 -12.23 16.35 13.25
CA GLY A 9 -10.81 16.15 13.56
C GLY A 9 -10.16 14.88 12.98
N ASP A 10 -10.93 13.93 12.48
CA ASP A 10 -10.44 12.63 12.01
C ASP A 10 -9.98 12.60 10.55
N VAL A 11 -10.11 13.70 9.83
CA VAL A 11 -9.62 13.80 8.46
C VAL A 11 -8.22 14.39 8.47
N TYR A 12 -7.21 13.54 8.36
CA TYR A 12 -5.83 13.96 8.24
C TYR A 12 -5.47 14.15 6.76
N LYS A 13 -5.03 15.37 6.41
CA LYS A 13 -4.46 15.69 5.09
C LYS A 13 -3.02 16.13 5.31
N ARG A 14 -2.07 15.40 4.77
CA ARG A 14 -0.64 15.71 4.90
C ARG A 14 0.08 15.54 3.59
N GLN A 15 1.19 16.26 3.46
CA GLN A 15 2.14 16.07 2.37
C GLN A 15 3.40 15.43 2.93
N ILE A 16 3.92 14.43 2.20
CA ILE A 16 5.21 13.82 2.45
C ILE A 16 6.09 14.24 1.27
N ILE A 17 7.19 14.92 1.56
CA ILE A 17 8.15 15.41 0.57
C ILE A 17 9.39 14.54 0.66
N PHE A 18 9.76 13.93 -0.45
CA PHE A 18 10.97 13.12 -0.57
C PHE A 18 12.17 13.97 -0.96
N GLU A 19 13.38 13.51 -0.65
CA GLU A 19 14.63 14.17 -1.01
C GLU A 19 14.78 14.42 -2.53
N ASN A 20 14.22 13.56 -3.36
CA ASN A 20 14.21 13.70 -4.82
C ASN A 20 13.14 14.67 -5.35
N GLY A 21 12.43 15.37 -4.46
CA GLY A 21 11.38 16.32 -4.81
C GLY A 21 10.00 15.70 -5.10
N SER A 22 9.85 14.38 -5.05
CA SER A 22 8.54 13.75 -5.19
C SER A 22 7.66 14.08 -3.99
N ILE A 23 6.36 14.23 -4.23
CA ILE A 23 5.39 14.59 -3.18
C ILE A 23 4.26 13.57 -3.14
N ILE A 24 3.98 13.05 -1.96
CA ILE A 24 2.74 12.31 -1.68
C ILE A 24 1.77 13.23 -0.96
N ARG A 25 0.52 13.25 -1.43
CA ARG A 25 -0.61 13.80 -0.69
C ARG A 25 -1.38 12.66 -0.05
N LEU A 26 -1.33 12.58 1.27
CA LEU A 26 -2.02 11.58 2.08
C LEU A 26 -3.34 12.16 2.61
N THR A 27 -4.43 11.41 2.44
CA THR A 27 -5.72 11.71 3.08
C THR A 27 -6.18 10.45 3.80
N LEU A 28 -6.40 10.57 5.11
CA LEU A 28 -6.88 9.48 5.97
C LEU A 28 -8.15 9.93 6.67
N SER A 29 -9.15 9.08 6.73
CA SER A 29 -10.36 9.28 7.52
C SER A 29 -10.98 7.95 7.88
N PHE A 30 -11.48 7.84 9.11
CA PHE A 30 -12.23 6.68 9.59
C PHE A 30 -13.74 6.93 9.71
N ASP A 31 -14.17 8.18 9.55
CA ASP A 31 -15.57 8.59 9.74
C ASP A 31 -16.38 8.67 8.43
N VAL A 32 -15.81 8.28 7.31
CA VAL A 32 -16.53 8.25 6.04
C VAL A 32 -17.29 6.94 5.89
N ILE A 33 -18.58 7.02 5.62
CA ILE A 33 -19.43 5.85 5.35
C ILE A 33 -19.02 5.21 4.02
N ALA A 34 -18.76 6.02 2.98
CA ALA A 34 -18.33 5.57 1.67
C ALA A 34 -17.59 6.67 0.91
N HIS A 35 -16.77 6.30 -0.06
CA HIS A 35 -16.11 7.23 -0.98
C HIS A 35 -15.96 6.62 -2.38
N GLN A 36 -15.79 7.49 -3.39
CA GLN A 36 -15.55 7.10 -4.78
C GLN A 36 -14.15 7.49 -5.28
N ARG A 37 -13.23 7.80 -4.36
CA ARG A 37 -11.85 8.15 -4.70
C ARG A 37 -11.04 6.90 -4.97
N ASN A 38 -10.11 6.99 -5.92
CA ASN A 38 -9.09 5.96 -6.09
C ASN A 38 -8.20 5.90 -4.84
N HIS A 39 -7.77 4.71 -4.48
CA HIS A 39 -6.90 4.51 -3.30
C HIS A 39 -5.52 5.12 -3.51
N ILE A 40 -4.93 4.89 -4.68
CA ILE A 40 -3.62 5.43 -5.05
C ILE A 40 -3.67 5.97 -6.47
N GLU A 41 -3.23 7.19 -6.66
CA GLU A 41 -3.04 7.84 -7.95
C GLU A 41 -1.60 8.34 -8.05
N LEU A 42 -0.93 8.05 -9.16
CA LEU A 42 0.42 8.47 -9.44
C LEU A 42 0.42 9.39 -10.66
N TYR A 43 1.06 10.53 -10.54
CA TYR A 43 1.18 11.52 -11.60
C TYR A 43 2.65 11.82 -11.84
N GLY A 44 3.10 11.64 -13.06
CA GLY A 44 4.47 11.87 -13.43
C GLY A 44 4.61 12.42 -14.86
N THR A 45 5.80 12.85 -15.20
CA THR A 45 6.11 13.42 -16.52
C THR A 45 5.97 12.43 -17.68
N LYS A 46 6.00 11.12 -17.37
CA LYS A 46 5.88 10.03 -18.37
C LYS A 46 4.48 9.41 -18.42
N GLY A 47 3.53 9.93 -17.64
CA GLY A 47 2.16 9.44 -17.61
C GLY A 47 1.56 9.42 -16.20
N SER A 48 0.34 8.96 -16.13
CA SER A 48 -0.44 8.83 -14.90
C SER A 48 -0.87 7.38 -14.71
N MET A 49 -1.05 6.97 -13.45
CA MET A 49 -1.44 5.61 -13.09
C MET A 49 -2.46 5.63 -11.95
N ILE A 50 -3.45 4.77 -12.03
CA ILE A 50 -4.39 4.47 -10.95
C ILE A 50 -4.08 3.04 -10.47
N VAL A 51 -3.86 2.89 -9.18
CA VAL A 51 -3.51 1.61 -8.55
C VAL A 51 -4.68 1.17 -7.67
N PRO A 52 -5.06 -0.11 -7.67
CA PRO A 52 -6.13 -0.61 -6.85
C PRO A 52 -5.80 -0.52 -5.35
N ASP A 53 -6.75 -0.92 -4.50
CA ASP A 53 -6.61 -0.89 -3.04
C ASP A 53 -5.36 -1.65 -2.59
N PRO A 54 -4.38 -0.99 -1.94
CA PRO A 54 -3.15 -1.62 -1.49
C PRO A 54 -3.37 -2.62 -0.34
N ASN A 55 -4.53 -2.60 0.30
CA ASN A 55 -4.92 -3.57 1.32
C ASN A 55 -5.33 -4.93 0.72
N MET A 56 -5.57 -4.98 -0.59
CA MET A 56 -5.93 -6.18 -1.32
C MET A 56 -4.83 -6.58 -2.29
N PHE A 57 -4.80 -7.86 -2.65
CA PHE A 57 -3.91 -8.38 -3.68
C PHE A 57 -4.65 -8.41 -5.02
N GLY A 58 -3.96 -8.04 -6.10
CA GLY A 58 -4.56 -8.03 -7.43
C GLY A 58 -5.39 -6.77 -7.70
N GLY A 59 -6.31 -6.89 -8.66
CA GLY A 59 -7.10 -5.78 -9.19
C GLY A 59 -6.53 -5.23 -10.49
N SER A 60 -7.17 -4.21 -11.05
CA SER A 60 -6.76 -3.58 -12.30
C SER A 60 -5.94 -2.32 -12.05
N VAL A 61 -4.84 -2.18 -12.79
CA VAL A 61 -4.05 -0.94 -12.85
C VAL A 61 -4.41 -0.22 -14.13
N TYR A 62 -4.68 1.08 -14.05
CA TYR A 62 -4.97 1.91 -15.21
C TYR A 62 -3.80 2.85 -15.47
N VAL A 63 -3.39 2.97 -16.73
CA VAL A 63 -2.25 3.81 -17.14
C VAL A 63 -2.66 4.70 -18.31
N CYS A 64 -2.36 6.00 -18.20
CA CYS A 64 -2.46 6.97 -19.27
C CYS A 64 -1.08 7.55 -19.58
N LYS A 65 -0.57 7.38 -20.79
CA LYS A 65 0.81 7.78 -21.18
C LYS A 65 0.91 9.12 -21.89
N LYS A 66 -0.22 9.62 -22.42
CA LYS A 66 -0.25 10.89 -23.19
C LYS A 66 -1.51 11.67 -22.84
N LEU A 67 -1.40 12.98 -22.81
CA LEU A 67 -2.54 13.86 -22.64
C LEU A 67 -3.61 13.57 -23.72
N GLY A 68 -4.88 13.44 -23.31
CA GLY A 68 -5.99 13.16 -24.20
C GLY A 68 -6.10 11.71 -24.68
N SER A 69 -5.16 10.82 -24.34
CA SER A 69 -5.27 9.40 -24.67
C SER A 69 -6.15 8.63 -23.66
N PRO A 70 -6.82 7.56 -24.08
CA PRO A 70 -7.62 6.75 -23.18
C PRO A 70 -6.74 6.04 -22.14
N TRP A 71 -7.31 5.79 -20.98
CA TRP A 71 -6.69 4.95 -19.96
C TRP A 71 -6.64 3.51 -20.42
N LYS A 72 -5.48 2.88 -20.34
CA LYS A 72 -5.28 1.47 -20.65
C LYS A 72 -5.33 0.67 -19.36
N GLU A 73 -6.22 -0.32 -19.33
CA GLU A 73 -6.33 -1.28 -18.24
C GLU A 73 -5.28 -2.39 -18.34
N PHE A 74 -4.66 -2.70 -17.22
CA PHE A 74 -3.75 -3.83 -17.02
C PHE A 74 -4.29 -4.71 -15.89
N LYS A 75 -4.80 -5.87 -16.23
CA LYS A 75 -5.26 -6.87 -15.27
C LYS A 75 -4.07 -7.55 -14.61
N THR A 76 -4.08 -7.67 -13.30
CA THR A 76 -2.97 -8.25 -12.54
C THR A 76 -3.13 -9.74 -12.25
N ASN A 77 -4.19 -10.38 -12.75
CA ASN A 77 -4.48 -11.80 -12.51
C ASN A 77 -3.41 -12.78 -13.01
N GLN A 78 -2.52 -12.34 -13.90
CA GLN A 78 -1.36 -13.09 -14.37
C GLN A 78 -0.06 -12.72 -13.62
N MET A 79 -0.14 -11.72 -12.75
CA MET A 79 1.02 -11.27 -11.97
C MET A 79 1.19 -12.12 -10.70
N PRO A 80 2.40 -12.17 -10.14
CA PRO A 80 2.59 -12.78 -8.83
C PRO A 80 1.65 -12.17 -7.79
N LEU A 81 1.02 -13.02 -6.98
CA LEU A 81 0.07 -12.62 -5.93
C LEU A 81 -1.20 -11.91 -6.47
N GLY A 82 -1.38 -11.79 -7.78
CA GLY A 82 -2.58 -11.20 -8.37
C GLY A 82 -3.67 -12.22 -8.73
N LYS A 83 -3.34 -13.52 -8.76
CA LYS A 83 -4.29 -14.57 -9.11
C LYS A 83 -5.32 -14.76 -8.01
N ILE A 84 -6.60 -14.75 -8.37
CA ILE A 84 -7.71 -14.99 -7.45
C ILE A 84 -7.56 -16.40 -6.84
N ASN A 85 -7.54 -16.46 -5.51
CA ASN A 85 -7.38 -17.72 -4.76
C ASN A 85 -8.42 -17.87 -3.63
N ILE A 86 -9.36 -16.96 -3.50
CA ILE A 86 -10.44 -17.04 -2.52
C ILE A 86 -11.47 -18.03 -3.03
N ARG A 87 -11.65 -19.13 -2.32
CA ARG A 87 -12.65 -20.18 -2.64
C ARG A 87 -13.93 -20.05 -1.85
N THR A 88 -13.94 -19.29 -0.77
CA THR A 88 -15.08 -19.13 0.12
C THR A 88 -15.57 -17.69 0.09
N GLN A 89 -16.87 -17.49 0.05
CA GLN A 89 -17.47 -16.19 0.32
C GLN A 89 -17.12 -15.82 1.76
N SER A 90 -16.27 -14.86 1.93
CA SER A 90 -16.02 -14.28 3.24
C SER A 90 -17.28 -13.52 3.66
N SER A 91 -17.74 -13.75 4.89
CA SER A 91 -18.85 -13.01 5.48
C SER A 91 -18.51 -11.54 5.79
N ARG A 92 -17.30 -11.10 5.51
CA ARG A 92 -16.86 -9.73 5.70
C ARG A 92 -17.20 -8.90 4.46
N ALA A 93 -18.03 -7.88 4.67
CA ALA A 93 -18.54 -6.99 3.61
C ALA A 93 -17.47 -6.34 2.70
N ASN A 94 -16.20 -6.35 3.10
CA ASN A 94 -15.09 -5.73 2.38
C ASN A 94 -14.22 -6.72 1.60
N GLU A 95 -14.50 -8.01 1.64
CA GLU A 95 -13.75 -9.01 0.88
C GLU A 95 -14.53 -9.38 -0.38
N SER A 96 -14.16 -8.74 -1.49
CA SER A 96 -14.70 -9.10 -2.79
C SER A 96 -14.24 -10.51 -3.18
N PRO A 97 -15.15 -11.39 -3.64
CA PRO A 97 -14.78 -12.71 -4.15
C PRO A 97 -13.93 -12.65 -5.43
N THR A 98 -13.72 -11.46 -5.98
CA THR A 98 -12.88 -11.22 -7.14
C THR A 98 -11.44 -10.84 -6.79
N ASN A 99 -11.12 -10.69 -5.51
CA ASN A 99 -9.79 -10.27 -5.07
C ASN A 99 -8.95 -11.48 -4.64
N ALA A 100 -7.64 -11.40 -4.92
CA ALA A 100 -6.67 -12.37 -4.42
C ALA A 100 -6.35 -12.09 -2.94
N ASN A 101 -6.05 -13.13 -2.17
CA ASN A 101 -5.64 -13.00 -0.78
C ASN A 101 -4.38 -13.85 -0.51
N TYR A 102 -3.28 -13.17 -0.28
CA TYR A 102 -1.96 -13.77 -0.01
C TYR A 102 -1.33 -13.21 1.28
N ARG A 103 -2.14 -12.85 2.27
CA ARG A 103 -1.66 -12.20 3.50
C ARG A 103 -0.61 -13.03 4.26
N GLY A 104 -0.60 -14.34 4.11
CA GLY A 104 0.41 -15.22 4.70
C GLY A 104 1.80 -15.15 4.05
N VAL A 105 1.95 -14.53 2.85
CA VAL A 105 3.22 -14.53 2.13
C VAL A 105 4.36 -13.84 2.89
N GLY A 106 4.05 -12.78 3.63
CA GLY A 106 5.05 -12.07 4.44
C GLY A 106 5.61 -12.94 5.56
N LEU A 107 4.75 -13.73 6.22
CA LEU A 107 5.17 -14.68 7.25
C LEU A 107 5.98 -15.83 6.65
N ALA A 108 5.57 -16.36 5.51
CA ALA A 108 6.31 -17.39 4.79
C ALA A 108 7.71 -16.90 4.36
N GLU A 109 7.81 -15.65 3.87
CA GLU A 109 9.10 -15.05 3.56
C GLU A 109 9.98 -14.89 4.80
N MET A 110 9.43 -14.43 5.91
CA MET A 110 10.17 -14.28 7.16
C MET A 110 10.74 -15.61 7.61
N ALA A 111 9.93 -16.65 7.68
CA ALA A 111 10.35 -18.00 8.06
C ALA A 111 11.47 -18.53 7.12
N TYR A 112 11.27 -18.38 5.81
CA TYR A 112 12.27 -18.76 4.82
C TYR A 112 13.60 -18.02 5.00
N CYS A 113 13.53 -16.72 5.24
CA CYS A 113 14.73 -15.89 5.41
C CYS A 113 15.47 -16.20 6.70
N ILE A 114 14.77 -16.52 7.79
CA ILE A 114 15.38 -16.99 9.05
C ILE A 114 16.15 -18.29 8.81
N ASP A 115 15.52 -19.29 8.17
CA ASP A 115 16.17 -20.56 7.84
C ASP A 115 17.43 -20.39 6.97
N LYS A 116 17.38 -19.46 6.02
CA LYS A 116 18.48 -19.18 5.09
C LYS A 116 19.45 -18.07 5.55
N LYS A 117 19.31 -17.57 6.77
CA LYS A 117 20.12 -16.47 7.34
C LYS A 117 20.16 -15.24 6.41
N LYS A 118 19.00 -14.85 5.85
CA LYS A 118 18.82 -13.71 4.96
C LYS A 118 17.94 -12.66 5.62
N ILE A 119 18.02 -11.43 5.13
CA ILE A 119 17.14 -10.34 5.55
C ILE A 119 15.86 -10.43 4.72
N HIS A 120 14.71 -10.50 5.39
CA HIS A 120 13.40 -10.45 4.74
C HIS A 120 12.99 -9.00 4.42
N ARG A 121 12.03 -8.82 3.51
CA ARG A 121 11.65 -7.49 3.00
C ARG A 121 11.06 -6.57 4.07
N CYS A 122 10.15 -7.08 4.86
CA CYS A 122 9.54 -6.34 5.97
C CYS A 122 10.38 -6.52 7.25
N ASN A 123 11.64 -6.07 7.20
CA ASN A 123 12.57 -6.15 8.34
C ASN A 123 12.38 -4.99 9.33
N GLY A 124 13.16 -5.02 10.43
CA GLY A 124 13.07 -4.01 11.48
C GLY A 124 13.36 -2.59 11.02
N GLU A 125 14.28 -2.37 10.07
CA GLU A 125 14.58 -1.04 9.52
C GLU A 125 13.37 -0.45 8.80
N VAL A 126 12.73 -1.25 7.94
CA VAL A 126 11.51 -0.83 7.21
C VAL A 126 10.38 -0.56 8.18
N SER A 127 10.18 -1.44 9.16
CA SER A 127 9.11 -1.29 10.16
C SER A 127 9.32 -0.04 11.02
N LEU A 128 10.55 0.22 11.45
CA LEU A 128 10.90 1.41 12.22
C LEU A 128 10.67 2.70 11.41
N HIS A 129 11.07 2.70 10.13
CA HIS A 129 10.88 3.86 9.26
C HIS A 129 9.39 4.15 9.00
N VAL A 130 8.58 3.12 8.81
CA VAL A 130 7.12 3.28 8.68
C VAL A 130 6.52 3.82 9.97
N LEU A 131 6.96 3.35 11.14
CA LEU A 131 6.50 3.86 12.44
C LEU A 131 6.88 5.34 12.64
N ASP A 132 8.11 5.71 12.31
CA ASP A 132 8.58 7.12 12.37
C ASP A 132 7.72 8.01 11.45
N LEU A 133 7.42 7.55 10.23
CA LEU A 133 6.54 8.27 9.31
C LEU A 133 5.13 8.47 9.89
N ILE A 134 4.54 7.44 10.49
CA ILE A 134 3.21 7.52 11.11
C ILE A 134 3.22 8.53 12.27
N GLN A 135 4.18 8.42 13.18
CA GLN A 135 4.29 9.29 14.35
C GLN A 135 4.55 10.74 13.93
N SER A 136 5.47 10.96 12.99
CA SER A 136 5.79 12.28 12.46
C SER A 136 4.59 12.92 11.74
N THR A 137 3.79 12.13 11.04
CA THR A 137 2.53 12.59 10.42
C THR A 137 1.54 13.07 11.49
N MET A 138 1.37 12.31 12.56
CA MET A 138 0.49 12.69 13.68
C MET A 138 1.01 13.92 14.41
N GLN A 139 2.31 14.01 14.65
CA GLN A 139 2.93 15.18 15.30
C GLN A 139 2.80 16.43 14.41
N SER A 140 3.06 16.32 13.11
CA SER A 140 2.84 17.40 12.15
C SER A 140 1.39 17.87 12.16
N ALA A 141 0.43 16.95 12.33
CA ALA A 141 -0.99 17.29 12.45
C ALA A 141 -1.29 18.12 13.70
N LYS A 142 -0.71 17.78 14.82
CA LYS A 142 -0.90 18.47 16.11
C LYS A 142 -0.23 19.85 16.12
N THR A 143 0.97 19.95 15.56
CA THR A 143 1.78 21.18 15.66
C THR A 143 1.63 22.12 14.49
N ASN A 144 0.99 21.69 13.38
CA ASN A 144 0.93 22.38 12.09
C ASN A 144 2.31 22.78 11.55
N LYS A 145 3.35 22.02 11.89
CA LYS A 145 4.72 22.25 11.43
C LYS A 145 5.21 21.04 10.61
N PRO A 146 6.12 21.26 9.65
CA PRO A 146 6.80 20.15 8.99
C PRO A 146 7.71 19.42 9.99
N ILE A 147 7.73 18.10 9.91
CA ILE A 147 8.59 17.24 10.72
C ILE A 147 9.53 16.50 9.78
N ARG A 148 10.82 16.56 10.06
CA ARG A 148 11.82 15.76 9.36
C ARG A 148 11.90 14.38 10.01
N LEU A 149 11.84 13.32 9.19
CA LEU A 149 12.00 11.95 9.70
C LEU A 149 13.42 11.76 10.24
N SER A 150 13.52 10.99 11.32
CA SER A 150 14.79 10.65 11.97
C SER A 150 15.42 9.37 11.42
N THR A 151 14.63 8.57 10.71
CA THR A 151 15.03 7.27 10.18
C THR A 151 15.06 7.25 8.65
N THR A 152 15.77 6.29 8.11
CA THR A 152 15.76 5.95 6.69
C THR A 152 15.79 4.42 6.54
N CYS A 153 15.39 3.88 5.39
CA CYS A 153 15.50 2.46 5.10
C CYS A 153 15.82 2.24 3.62
N LYS A 154 16.42 1.08 3.33
CA LYS A 154 16.59 0.65 1.93
C LYS A 154 15.26 0.19 1.36
N ILE A 155 14.98 0.57 0.11
CA ILE A 155 13.80 0.09 -0.61
C ILE A 155 13.90 -1.44 -0.76
N PRO A 156 12.91 -2.21 -0.26
CA PRO A 156 12.90 -3.66 -0.42
C PRO A 156 12.81 -4.04 -1.91
N LYS A 157 13.51 -5.10 -2.29
CA LYS A 157 13.41 -5.63 -3.66
C LYS A 157 12.01 -6.17 -3.92
N LEU A 158 11.50 -5.98 -5.13
CA LEU A 158 10.23 -6.58 -5.55
C LEU A 158 10.34 -8.11 -5.55
N PHE A 159 9.22 -8.76 -5.28
CA PHE A 159 9.10 -10.20 -5.49
C PHE A 159 9.18 -10.54 -6.98
N ILE A 160 9.91 -11.58 -7.31
CA ILE A 160 9.87 -12.20 -8.63
C ILE A 160 9.09 -13.53 -8.56
N ASN A 161 8.55 -13.97 -9.69
CA ASN A 161 7.74 -15.20 -9.78
C ASN A 161 8.42 -16.42 -9.14
N LYS A 162 9.72 -16.58 -9.35
CA LYS A 162 10.50 -17.70 -8.80
C LYS A 162 10.51 -17.72 -7.27
N GLU A 163 10.63 -16.54 -6.64
CA GLU A 163 10.61 -16.43 -5.17
C GLU A 163 9.22 -16.75 -4.62
N ILE A 164 8.18 -16.19 -5.21
CA ILE A 164 6.80 -16.42 -4.78
C ILE A 164 6.43 -17.90 -4.91
N ASN A 165 6.72 -18.52 -6.04
CA ASN A 165 6.45 -19.94 -6.25
C ASN A 165 7.18 -20.84 -5.24
N LYS A 166 8.29 -20.38 -4.70
CA LYS A 166 9.01 -21.10 -3.64
C LYS A 166 8.37 -20.94 -2.27
N LEU A 167 7.83 -19.76 -1.97
CA LEU A 167 7.16 -19.47 -0.70
C LEU A 167 5.75 -20.08 -0.61
N MET A 168 5.14 -20.39 -1.77
CA MET A 168 3.78 -20.92 -1.90
C MET A 168 3.70 -22.44 -1.97
N ARG A 169 4.83 -23.12 -1.92
CA ARG A 169 4.94 -24.61 -1.87
C ARG A 169 4.95 -25.10 -0.44
#